data_3f3ed56b4a19d705ed0a13585ea48fb0
#
_entry.id   3f3ed56b4a19d705ed0a13585ea48fb0
#
_cell.length_a   1.000
_cell.length_b   1.000
_cell.length_c   1.000
_cell.angle_alpha   90.00
_cell.angle_beta   90.00
_cell.angle_gamma   90.00
#
_symmetry.space_group_name_H-M   'P 1'
#
loop_
_entity.id
_entity.type
_entity.pdbx_description
1 polymer ?
#
loop_
_entity_poly.entity_id
_entity_poly.type
_entity_poly.pdbx_seq_one_letter_code
_entity_poly.pdbx_strand_id
1 'polypeptide(L)'
;MYAADDFQKRGFLKDANVLILTDNSEFARLLSSCWYAERQAPSITVLNSELWEAQDTASSDLVVVGPVGSGKLSKILGTLSRGLAVILCAPTDAAEIQQLRARYPRLLHVPLREDWTQTLLLVAGESLRRVHAGRQAKQAISRATDIEREAILGRYMAEMRPSLNNALTSILGNAELLLLEPGQLSAQSLHQIRTVHSMTLRINEIMQRFSSLASEIRAAENTSQAETEEAPVGLSTRN
;
A
#
# COMPACT_ATOMS: atom_id res chain seq x y z
N MET A 1 -19.06 -17.44 25.73
CA MET A 1 -19.53 -17.58 24.35
C MET A 1 -19.16 -16.38 23.47
N TYR A 2 -18.19 -15.54 23.92
CA TYR A 2 -17.72 -14.34 23.20
C TYR A 2 -16.37 -14.53 22.49
N ALA A 3 -15.69 -15.67 22.68
CA ALA A 3 -14.33 -15.90 22.15
C ALA A 3 -14.29 -16.54 20.75
N ALA A 4 -15.39 -17.10 20.25
CA ALA A 4 -15.38 -17.85 18.98
C ALA A 4 -15.58 -16.94 17.75
N ASP A 5 -16.21 -15.78 17.88
CA ASP A 5 -16.54 -14.89 16.77
C ASP A 5 -15.36 -13.97 16.35
N ASP A 6 -14.42 -13.76 17.26
CA ASP A 6 -13.22 -12.94 17.01
C ASP A 6 -12.12 -13.71 16.22
N PHE A 7 -12.20 -15.04 16.21
CA PHE A 7 -11.27 -15.91 15.48
C PHE A 7 -11.53 -15.94 13.95
N GLN A 8 -12.76 -15.68 13.52
CA GLN A 8 -13.14 -15.76 12.10
C GLN A 8 -12.67 -14.54 11.29
N LYS A 9 -12.25 -13.45 11.96
CA LYS A 9 -11.72 -12.21 11.34
C LYS A 9 -10.19 -12.18 11.17
N ARG A 10 -9.47 -13.27 11.43
CA ARG A 10 -7.99 -13.31 11.43
C ARG A 10 -7.34 -13.72 10.09
N GLY A 11 -8.04 -13.61 8.97
CA GLY A 11 -7.49 -13.94 7.63
C GLY A 11 -6.15 -13.27 7.31
N PHE A 12 -5.86 -12.14 7.93
CA PHE A 12 -4.59 -11.40 7.77
C PHE A 12 -3.36 -12.09 8.39
N LEU A 13 -3.55 -13.04 9.32
CA LEU A 13 -2.43 -13.78 9.93
C LEU A 13 -1.76 -14.73 8.93
N LYS A 14 -2.52 -15.30 8.01
CA LYS A 14 -2.03 -16.24 7.01
C LYS A 14 -0.98 -15.62 6.07
N ASP A 15 -1.10 -14.31 5.81
CA ASP A 15 -0.20 -13.57 4.92
C ASP A 15 0.92 -12.84 5.69
N ALA A 16 0.98 -13.03 7.01
CA ALA A 16 1.96 -12.38 7.87
C ALA A 16 3.24 -13.22 7.97
N ASN A 17 4.39 -12.53 7.98
CA ASN A 17 5.70 -13.12 8.17
C ASN A 17 6.24 -12.80 9.56
N VAL A 18 6.49 -13.81 10.36
CA VAL A 18 7.03 -13.70 11.71
C VAL A 18 8.43 -14.27 11.77
N LEU A 19 9.36 -13.46 12.25
CA LEU A 19 10.73 -13.88 12.49
C LEU A 19 10.93 -14.13 13.98
N ILE A 20 11.38 -15.31 14.35
CA ILE A 20 11.75 -15.69 15.71
C ILE A 20 13.28 -15.71 15.81
N LEU A 21 13.83 -14.85 16.65
CA LEU A 21 15.26 -14.79 16.96
C LEU A 21 15.50 -15.36 18.35
N THR A 22 16.16 -16.50 18.45
CA THR A 22 16.47 -17.11 19.74
C THR A 22 17.60 -18.10 19.65
N ASP A 23 18.38 -18.22 20.75
CA ASP A 23 19.40 -19.26 20.93
C ASP A 23 18.82 -20.49 21.65
N ASN A 24 17.55 -20.40 22.09
CA ASN A 24 16.85 -21.48 22.80
C ASN A 24 15.93 -22.24 21.86
N SER A 25 16.32 -23.46 21.50
CA SER A 25 15.57 -24.33 20.58
C SER A 25 14.21 -24.78 21.15
N GLU A 26 14.09 -24.93 22.47
CA GLU A 26 12.83 -25.30 23.11
C GLU A 26 11.81 -24.15 23.04
N PHE A 27 12.26 -22.92 23.28
CA PHE A 27 11.44 -21.72 23.09
C PHE A 27 10.89 -21.64 21.66
N ALA A 28 11.78 -21.82 20.66
CA ALA A 28 11.38 -21.78 19.25
C ALA A 28 10.35 -22.87 18.92
N ARG A 29 10.59 -24.10 19.40
CA ARG A 29 9.71 -25.25 19.17
C ARG A 29 8.33 -25.03 19.80
N LEU A 30 8.27 -24.60 21.06
CA LEU A 30 7.02 -24.35 21.76
C LEU A 30 6.19 -23.26 21.06
N LEU A 31 6.81 -22.15 20.74
CA LEU A 31 6.15 -21.05 20.09
C LEU A 31 5.61 -21.41 18.68
N SER A 32 6.43 -22.09 17.89
CA SER A 32 6.01 -22.56 16.56
C SER A 32 4.85 -23.56 16.67
N SER A 33 4.91 -24.50 17.63
CA SER A 33 3.84 -25.46 17.84
C SER A 33 2.51 -24.79 18.23
N CYS A 34 2.56 -23.75 19.06
CA CYS A 34 1.38 -23.00 19.45
C CYS A 34 0.75 -22.28 18.24
N TRP A 35 1.55 -21.69 17.36
CA TRP A 35 1.02 -21.05 16.15
C TRP A 35 0.48 -22.05 15.13
N TYR A 36 1.16 -23.18 14.91
CA TYR A 36 0.68 -24.21 13.98
C TYR A 36 -0.59 -24.92 14.46
N ALA A 37 -0.88 -24.87 15.77
CA ALA A 37 -2.14 -25.37 16.30
C ALA A 37 -3.33 -24.46 15.95
N GLU A 38 -3.09 -23.20 15.55
CA GLU A 38 -4.11 -22.29 15.08
C GLU A 38 -4.43 -22.53 13.58
N ARG A 39 -5.71 -22.43 13.20
CA ARG A 39 -6.17 -22.64 11.80
C ARG A 39 -5.55 -21.66 10.79
N GLN A 40 -5.01 -20.55 11.24
CA GLN A 40 -4.46 -19.47 10.43
C GLN A 40 -3.09 -19.05 10.98
N ALA A 41 -2.11 -19.93 10.85
CA ALA A 41 -0.75 -19.67 11.27
C ALA A 41 -0.04 -18.70 10.29
N PRO A 42 0.77 -17.74 10.81
CA PRO A 42 1.66 -16.95 9.98
C PRO A 42 2.79 -17.79 9.38
N SER A 43 3.47 -17.26 8.38
CA SER A 43 4.74 -17.81 7.93
C SER A 43 5.81 -17.54 8.99
N ILE A 44 6.46 -18.59 9.51
CA ILE A 44 7.40 -18.49 10.63
C ILE A 44 8.80 -18.82 10.12
N THR A 45 9.73 -17.91 10.34
CA THR A 45 11.16 -18.11 10.16
C THR A 45 11.84 -18.09 11.53
N VAL A 46 12.65 -19.10 11.83
CA VAL A 46 13.44 -19.18 13.07
C VAL A 46 14.91 -19.02 12.75
N LEU A 47 15.56 -18.05 13.42
CA LEU A 47 16.98 -17.81 13.29
C LEU A 47 17.66 -17.82 14.67
N ASN A 48 18.86 -18.37 14.69
CA ASN A 48 19.77 -18.24 15.82
C ASN A 48 20.42 -16.85 15.80
N SER A 49 20.71 -16.29 16.99
CA SER A 49 21.31 -14.97 17.12
C SER A 49 22.69 -14.83 16.45
N GLU A 50 23.41 -15.92 16.21
CA GLU A 50 24.71 -15.93 15.52
C GLU A 50 24.57 -15.74 14.01
N LEU A 51 23.47 -16.25 13.44
CA LEU A 51 23.15 -16.16 12.00
C LEU A 51 22.40 -14.86 11.65
N TRP A 52 22.13 -14.04 12.63
CA TRP A 52 21.37 -12.81 12.47
C TRP A 52 22.13 -11.76 11.65
N GLU A 53 21.52 -11.34 10.55
CA GLU A 53 21.91 -10.17 9.76
C GLU A 53 20.75 -9.16 9.65
N ALA A 54 21.07 -7.89 9.57
CA ALA A 54 20.05 -6.83 9.52
C ALA A 54 19.11 -6.93 8.32
N GLN A 55 19.52 -7.61 7.25
CA GLN A 55 18.75 -7.82 6.02
C GLN A 55 17.57 -8.78 6.20
N ASP A 56 17.64 -9.68 7.19
CA ASP A 56 16.62 -10.70 7.44
C ASP A 56 15.25 -10.13 7.86
N THR A 57 15.21 -8.85 8.28
CA THR A 57 13.95 -8.18 8.65
C THR A 57 13.18 -7.56 7.49
N ALA A 58 13.73 -7.48 6.30
CA ALA A 58 13.14 -6.74 5.19
C ALA A 58 11.75 -7.28 4.79
N SER A 59 11.51 -8.57 4.97
CA SER A 59 10.24 -9.24 4.65
C SER A 59 9.36 -9.55 5.88
N SER A 60 9.82 -9.23 7.10
CA SER A 60 9.13 -9.59 8.32
C SER A 60 8.12 -8.52 8.77
N ASP A 61 6.97 -8.96 9.25
CA ASP A 61 5.92 -8.12 9.81
C ASP A 61 6.05 -7.95 11.33
N LEU A 62 6.61 -8.96 11.96
CA LEU A 62 6.83 -9.05 13.39
C LEU A 62 8.15 -9.78 13.67
N VAL A 63 8.92 -9.29 14.62
CA VAL A 63 10.07 -9.99 15.16
C VAL A 63 9.81 -10.34 16.62
N VAL A 64 9.96 -11.62 16.94
CA VAL A 64 9.92 -12.12 18.31
C VAL A 64 11.34 -12.46 18.73
N VAL A 65 11.85 -11.75 19.72
CA VAL A 65 13.19 -12.02 20.29
C VAL A 65 13.00 -12.84 21.55
N GLY A 66 13.40 -14.08 21.51
CA GLY A 66 13.43 -15.01 22.66
C GLY A 66 14.72 -14.88 23.47
N PRO A 67 15.00 -15.88 24.35
CA PRO A 67 16.24 -15.94 25.06
C PRO A 67 17.44 -15.98 24.09
N VAL A 68 18.32 -15.00 24.20
CA VAL A 68 19.57 -14.88 23.46
C VAL A 68 20.74 -14.68 24.40
N GLY A 69 21.96 -14.99 23.96
CA GLY A 69 23.16 -14.83 24.76
C GLY A 69 23.37 -13.39 25.23
N SER A 70 23.99 -13.23 26.41
CA SER A 70 24.27 -11.94 27.04
C SER A 70 25.06 -11.03 26.09
N GLY A 71 24.65 -9.76 26.00
CA GLY A 71 25.27 -8.75 25.13
C GLY A 71 24.80 -8.74 23.68
N LYS A 72 24.17 -9.81 23.18
CA LYS A 72 23.66 -9.86 21.79
C LYS A 72 22.36 -9.06 21.62
N LEU A 73 21.51 -8.98 22.66
CA LEU A 73 20.22 -8.31 22.63
C LEU A 73 20.31 -6.87 22.15
N SER A 74 21.22 -6.07 22.74
CA SER A 74 21.39 -4.66 22.35
C SER A 74 21.86 -4.50 20.90
N LYS A 75 22.70 -5.42 20.40
CA LYS A 75 23.13 -5.43 19.00
C LYS A 75 21.96 -5.75 18.07
N ILE A 76 21.17 -6.79 18.38
CA ILE A 76 19.99 -7.19 17.61
C ILE A 76 19.00 -6.01 17.57
N LEU A 77 18.61 -5.47 18.72
CA LEU A 77 17.65 -4.36 18.78
C LEU A 77 18.16 -3.09 18.08
N GLY A 78 19.48 -2.85 18.07
CA GLY A 78 20.09 -1.72 17.38
C GLY A 78 20.05 -1.80 15.86
N THR A 79 19.96 -3.01 15.30
CA THR A 79 19.90 -3.25 13.85
C THR A 79 18.47 -3.35 13.33
N LEU A 80 17.47 -3.54 14.20
CA LEU A 80 16.07 -3.62 13.81
C LEU A 80 15.54 -2.28 13.28
N SER A 81 14.78 -2.35 12.21
CA SER A 81 14.12 -1.17 11.64
C SER A 81 13.17 -0.51 12.64
N ARG A 82 13.21 0.83 12.75
CA ARG A 82 12.35 1.61 13.65
C ARG A 82 10.83 1.43 13.41
N GLY A 83 10.46 0.95 12.24
CA GLY A 83 9.05 0.72 11.87
C GLY A 83 8.52 -0.66 12.21
N LEU A 84 9.40 -1.59 12.57
CA LEU A 84 9.07 -2.99 12.78
C LEU A 84 8.45 -3.20 14.17
N ALA A 85 7.45 -4.08 14.27
CA ALA A 85 6.91 -4.53 15.53
C ALA A 85 7.87 -5.56 16.14
N VAL A 86 8.28 -5.34 17.39
CA VAL A 86 9.23 -6.21 18.10
C VAL A 86 8.66 -6.62 19.44
N ILE A 87 8.64 -7.93 19.70
CA ILE A 87 8.27 -8.50 20.99
C ILE A 87 9.50 -9.15 21.59
N LEU A 88 9.89 -8.71 22.77
CA LEU A 88 10.96 -9.31 23.56
C LEU A 88 10.37 -10.26 24.59
N CYS A 89 10.79 -11.52 24.55
CA CYS A 89 10.47 -12.52 25.54
C CYS A 89 11.70 -12.77 26.43
N ALA A 90 11.70 -12.18 27.61
CA ALA A 90 12.82 -12.31 28.54
C ALA A 90 12.34 -12.50 29.98
N PRO A 91 13.15 -13.11 30.88
CA PRO A 91 12.87 -13.06 32.31
C PRO A 91 12.72 -11.63 32.80
N THR A 92 11.91 -11.43 33.84
CA THR A 92 11.59 -10.09 34.33
C THR A 92 12.76 -9.52 35.14
N ASP A 93 13.70 -8.86 34.49
CA ASP A 93 14.56 -7.88 35.17
C ASP A 93 14.05 -6.47 34.81
N ALA A 94 13.38 -5.84 35.77
CA ALA A 94 12.62 -4.62 35.55
C ALA A 94 13.51 -3.43 35.14
N ALA A 95 14.77 -3.39 35.59
CA ALA A 95 15.67 -2.25 35.35
C ALA A 95 16.21 -2.26 33.90
N GLU A 96 16.69 -3.39 33.42
CA GLU A 96 17.21 -3.53 32.06
C GLU A 96 16.10 -3.32 31.02
N ILE A 97 14.90 -3.86 31.27
CA ILE A 97 13.77 -3.71 30.37
C ILE A 97 13.29 -2.26 30.32
N GLN A 98 13.30 -1.52 31.44
CA GLN A 98 12.96 -0.11 31.41
C GLN A 98 13.96 0.70 30.57
N GLN A 99 15.25 0.42 30.65
CA GLN A 99 16.28 1.06 29.81
C GLN A 99 16.07 0.74 28.32
N LEU A 100 15.76 -0.53 28.00
CA LEU A 100 15.48 -0.94 26.63
C LEU A 100 14.22 -0.27 26.07
N ARG A 101 13.15 -0.15 26.87
CA ARG A 101 11.91 0.54 26.46
C ARG A 101 12.13 2.04 26.25
N ALA A 102 12.94 2.69 27.05
CA ALA A 102 13.31 4.09 26.86
C ALA A 102 14.03 4.31 25.53
N ARG A 103 14.89 3.37 25.15
CA ARG A 103 15.67 3.42 23.89
C ARG A 103 14.87 2.96 22.67
N TYR A 104 13.93 1.99 22.86
CA TYR A 104 13.11 1.38 21.83
C TYR A 104 11.62 1.47 22.20
N PRO A 105 10.95 2.61 21.97
CA PRO A 105 9.57 2.86 22.46
C PRO A 105 8.52 1.87 21.92
N ARG A 106 8.80 1.19 20.81
CA ARG A 106 7.91 0.19 20.20
C ARG A 106 8.16 -1.23 20.65
N LEU A 107 9.13 -1.44 21.54
CA LEU A 107 9.44 -2.74 22.09
C LEU A 107 8.34 -3.18 23.05
N LEU A 108 7.68 -4.29 22.73
CA LEU A 108 6.75 -4.95 23.61
C LEU A 108 7.50 -6.02 24.40
N HIS A 109 7.26 -6.10 25.68
CA HIS A 109 7.89 -7.10 26.54
C HIS A 109 6.86 -8.10 27.06
N VAL A 110 7.14 -9.38 26.86
CA VAL A 110 6.38 -10.51 27.40
C VAL A 110 7.29 -11.27 28.36
N PRO A 111 7.00 -11.24 29.65
CA PRO A 111 7.80 -11.97 30.66
C PRO A 111 7.61 -13.49 30.49
N LEU A 112 8.70 -14.25 30.60
CA LEU A 112 8.68 -15.70 30.52
C LEU A 112 8.16 -16.29 31.86
N ARG A 113 6.84 -16.29 32.03
CA ARG A 113 6.10 -16.93 33.15
C ARG A 113 5.37 -18.17 32.62
N GLU A 114 4.61 -18.86 33.49
CA GLU A 114 3.89 -20.08 33.08
C GLU A 114 3.00 -19.90 31.85
N ASP A 115 2.30 -18.78 31.72
CA ASP A 115 1.35 -18.48 30.62
C ASP A 115 1.93 -17.62 29.48
N TRP A 116 3.26 -17.55 29.37
CA TRP A 116 3.92 -16.65 28.41
C TRP A 116 3.48 -16.88 26.95
N THR A 117 3.22 -18.13 26.57
CA THR A 117 2.84 -18.48 25.19
C THR A 117 1.51 -17.88 24.80
N GLN A 118 0.50 -17.96 25.68
CA GLN A 118 -0.83 -17.39 25.43
C GLN A 118 -0.74 -15.86 25.36
N THR A 119 -0.02 -15.25 26.28
CA THR A 119 0.22 -13.79 26.29
C THR A 119 0.93 -13.35 25.04
N LEU A 120 1.96 -14.09 24.60
CA LEU A 120 2.70 -13.79 23.39
C LEU A 120 1.81 -13.88 22.15
N LEU A 121 1.02 -14.94 22.00
CA LEU A 121 0.11 -15.11 20.86
C LEU A 121 -0.91 -13.96 20.78
N LEU A 122 -1.44 -13.51 21.90
CA LEU A 122 -2.38 -12.40 21.95
C LEU A 122 -1.70 -11.08 21.56
N VAL A 123 -0.52 -10.79 22.11
CA VAL A 123 0.25 -9.57 21.80
C VAL A 123 0.75 -9.59 20.35
N ALA A 124 1.20 -10.74 19.85
CA ALA A 124 1.62 -10.91 18.47
C ALA A 124 0.45 -10.71 17.50
N GLY A 125 -0.70 -11.31 17.79
CA GLY A 125 -1.90 -11.14 16.98
C GLY A 125 -2.35 -9.69 16.88
N GLU A 126 -2.34 -8.94 17.99
CA GLU A 126 -2.69 -7.52 18.00
C GLU A 126 -1.62 -6.68 17.27
N SER A 127 -0.34 -7.01 17.43
CA SER A 127 0.74 -6.33 16.72
C SER A 127 0.64 -6.51 15.21
N LEU A 128 0.38 -7.73 14.74
CA LEU A 128 0.18 -8.04 13.33
C LEU A 128 -1.07 -7.35 12.76
N ARG A 129 -2.16 -7.29 13.53
CA ARG A 129 -3.37 -6.54 13.15
C ARG A 129 -3.06 -5.07 12.90
N ARG A 130 -2.29 -4.43 13.79
CA ARG A 130 -1.87 -3.02 13.64
C ARG A 130 -0.99 -2.80 12.43
N VAL A 131 -0.03 -3.70 12.17
CA VAL A 131 0.83 -3.65 10.98
C VAL A 131 -0.01 -3.75 9.71
N HIS A 132 -0.94 -4.71 9.67
CA HIS A 132 -1.82 -4.91 8.52
C HIS A 132 -2.73 -3.69 8.27
N ALA A 133 -3.39 -3.17 9.32
CA ALA A 133 -4.21 -1.97 9.23
C ALA A 133 -3.40 -0.75 8.76
N GLY A 134 -2.17 -0.59 9.26
CA GLY A 134 -1.26 0.47 8.81
C GLY A 134 -0.87 0.35 7.33
N ARG A 135 -0.67 -0.87 6.83
CA ARG A 135 -0.41 -1.12 5.40
C ARG A 135 -1.63 -0.78 4.54
N GLN A 136 -2.81 -1.23 4.95
CA GLN A 136 -4.05 -0.91 4.24
C GLN A 136 -4.29 0.59 4.20
N ALA A 137 -4.10 1.30 5.30
CA ALA A 137 -4.23 2.75 5.35
C ALA A 137 -3.25 3.45 4.39
N LYS A 138 -1.97 3.04 4.37
CA LYS A 138 -0.97 3.58 3.44
C LYS A 138 -1.35 3.32 1.98
N GLN A 139 -1.82 2.12 1.67
CA GLN A 139 -2.27 1.78 0.31
C GLN A 139 -3.50 2.59 -0.10
N ALA A 140 -4.45 2.80 0.81
CA ALA A 140 -5.63 3.63 0.55
C ALA A 140 -5.24 5.08 0.27
N ILE A 141 -4.33 5.67 1.08
CA ILE A 141 -3.80 7.02 0.87
C ILE A 141 -3.08 7.12 -0.49
N SER A 142 -2.22 6.15 -0.82
CA SER A 142 -1.51 6.15 -2.11
C SER A 142 -2.49 6.12 -3.28
N ARG A 143 -3.49 5.24 -3.24
CA ARG A 143 -4.52 5.16 -4.29
C ARG A 143 -5.32 6.45 -4.40
N ALA A 144 -5.71 7.06 -3.26
CA ALA A 144 -6.41 8.33 -3.27
C ALA A 144 -5.57 9.45 -3.90
N THR A 145 -4.27 9.50 -3.59
CA THR A 145 -3.34 10.48 -4.19
C THR A 145 -3.18 10.27 -5.70
N ASP A 146 -3.12 9.02 -6.15
CA ASP A 146 -2.99 8.70 -7.58
C ASP A 146 -4.27 9.10 -8.34
N ILE A 147 -5.45 8.79 -7.80
CA ILE A 147 -6.75 9.22 -8.35
C ILE A 147 -6.84 10.75 -8.42
N GLU A 148 -6.41 11.45 -7.37
CA GLU A 148 -6.41 12.92 -7.35
C GLU A 148 -5.50 13.50 -8.44
N ARG A 149 -4.31 12.94 -8.64
CA ARG A 149 -3.39 13.36 -9.72
C ARG A 149 -3.99 13.13 -11.09
N GLU A 150 -4.63 11.99 -11.31
CA GLU A 150 -5.32 11.68 -12.57
C GLU A 150 -6.49 12.66 -12.82
N ALA A 151 -7.26 12.99 -11.78
CA ALA A 151 -8.35 13.95 -11.89
C ALA A 151 -7.85 15.37 -12.20
N ILE A 152 -6.73 15.80 -11.61
CA ILE A 152 -6.10 17.10 -11.92
C ILE A 152 -5.64 17.11 -13.37
N LEU A 153 -4.97 16.07 -13.84
CA LEU A 153 -4.52 15.96 -15.22
C LEU A 153 -5.72 16.00 -16.18
N GLY A 154 -6.78 15.25 -15.89
CA GLY A 154 -8.02 15.25 -16.68
C GLY A 154 -8.66 16.63 -16.79
N ARG A 155 -8.72 17.39 -15.70
CA ARG A 155 -9.22 18.79 -15.72
C ARG A 155 -8.33 19.69 -16.58
N TYR A 156 -7.02 19.64 -16.37
CA TYR A 156 -6.08 20.43 -17.17
C TYR A 156 -6.22 20.16 -18.67
N MET A 157 -6.31 18.89 -19.06
CA MET A 157 -6.53 18.50 -20.46
C MET A 157 -7.88 19.03 -20.99
N ALA A 158 -8.93 19.00 -20.18
CA ALA A 158 -10.24 19.54 -20.57
C ALA A 158 -10.20 21.06 -20.77
N GLU A 159 -9.47 21.79 -19.94
CA GLU A 159 -9.27 23.25 -20.06
C GLU A 159 -8.44 23.64 -21.27
N MET A 160 -7.40 22.84 -21.60
CA MET A 160 -6.54 23.08 -22.76
C MET A 160 -7.20 22.73 -24.12
N ARG A 161 -8.25 21.90 -24.09
CA ARG A 161 -8.91 21.42 -25.32
C ARG A 161 -9.34 22.51 -26.30
N PRO A 162 -10.00 23.61 -25.88
CA PRO A 162 -10.37 24.68 -26.83
C PRO A 162 -9.17 25.32 -27.52
N SER A 163 -8.10 25.57 -26.77
CA SER A 163 -6.86 26.15 -27.30
C SER A 163 -6.17 25.22 -28.28
N LEU A 164 -6.11 23.92 -27.98
CA LEU A 164 -5.56 22.90 -28.87
C LEU A 164 -6.39 22.77 -30.15
N ASN A 165 -7.72 22.73 -30.05
CA ASN A 165 -8.60 22.66 -31.23
C ASN A 165 -8.45 23.90 -32.10
N ASN A 166 -8.35 25.09 -31.54
CA ASN A 166 -8.14 26.32 -32.31
C ASN A 166 -6.79 26.30 -33.05
N ALA A 167 -5.73 25.86 -32.39
CA ALA A 167 -4.41 25.71 -32.99
C ALA A 167 -4.43 24.69 -34.15
N LEU A 168 -5.02 23.51 -33.92
CA LEU A 168 -5.17 22.47 -34.92
C LEU A 168 -5.98 22.93 -36.13
N THR A 169 -7.11 23.63 -35.90
CA THR A 169 -7.93 24.19 -36.98
C THR A 169 -7.15 25.21 -37.78
N SER A 170 -6.35 26.07 -37.14
CA SER A 170 -5.51 27.04 -37.84
C SER A 170 -4.42 26.37 -38.67
N ILE A 171 -3.74 25.36 -38.14
CA ILE A 171 -2.70 24.61 -38.85
C ILE A 171 -3.33 23.89 -40.04
N LEU A 172 -4.47 23.21 -39.83
CA LEU A 172 -5.17 22.47 -40.88
C LEU A 172 -5.62 23.40 -42.02
N GLY A 173 -6.27 24.50 -41.67
CA GLY A 173 -6.75 25.47 -42.68
C GLY A 173 -5.61 26.10 -43.52
N ASN A 174 -4.50 26.46 -42.85
CA ASN A 174 -3.34 26.97 -43.59
C ASN A 174 -2.69 25.89 -44.48
N ALA A 175 -2.60 24.64 -44.01
CA ALA A 175 -2.10 23.54 -44.82
C ALA A 175 -3.01 23.27 -46.05
N GLU A 176 -4.33 23.31 -45.85
CA GLU A 176 -5.32 23.14 -46.92
C GLU A 176 -5.22 24.24 -47.99
N LEU A 177 -5.14 25.51 -47.55
CA LEU A 177 -4.95 26.64 -48.49
C LEU A 177 -3.70 26.49 -49.33
N LEU A 178 -2.56 26.09 -48.72
CA LEU A 178 -1.32 25.85 -49.45
C LEU A 178 -1.40 24.64 -50.38
N LEU A 179 -2.23 23.65 -50.08
CA LEU A 179 -2.44 22.49 -50.95
C LEU A 179 -3.39 22.78 -52.13
N LEU A 180 -4.38 23.70 -51.93
CA LEU A 180 -5.30 24.14 -52.98
C LEU A 180 -4.63 25.02 -54.01
N GLU A 181 -3.72 25.88 -53.58
CA GLU A 181 -2.99 26.79 -54.43
C GLU A 181 -1.46 26.58 -54.32
N PRO A 182 -0.93 25.44 -54.79
CA PRO A 182 0.48 25.11 -54.63
C PRO A 182 1.45 26.09 -55.25
N GLY A 183 1.02 26.88 -56.25
CA GLY A 183 1.78 27.96 -56.85
C GLY A 183 3.22 27.56 -57.23
N GLN A 184 4.22 28.24 -56.63
CA GLN A 184 5.66 28.00 -56.87
C GLN A 184 6.31 27.09 -55.84
N LEU A 185 5.54 26.32 -55.08
CA LEU A 185 6.08 25.41 -54.08
C LEU A 185 6.91 24.29 -54.71
N SER A 186 8.07 24.00 -54.12
CA SER A 186 8.86 22.84 -54.53
C SER A 186 8.13 21.53 -54.19
N ALA A 187 8.45 20.47 -54.96
CA ALA A 187 7.90 19.14 -54.66
C ALA A 187 8.18 18.68 -53.22
N GLN A 188 9.33 19.07 -52.66
CA GLN A 188 9.70 18.79 -51.29
C GLN A 188 8.82 19.58 -50.28
N SER A 189 8.59 20.86 -50.53
CA SER A 189 7.71 21.70 -49.71
C SER A 189 6.27 21.17 -49.71
N LEU A 190 5.79 20.76 -50.90
CA LEU A 190 4.46 20.17 -51.04
C LEU A 190 4.33 18.85 -50.23
N HIS A 191 5.36 18.04 -50.26
CA HIS A 191 5.40 16.80 -49.45
C HIS A 191 5.36 17.10 -47.94
N GLN A 192 6.12 18.11 -47.48
CA GLN A 192 6.12 18.53 -46.08
C GLN A 192 4.75 19.03 -45.63
N ILE A 193 4.08 19.86 -46.45
CA ILE A 193 2.75 20.37 -46.12
C ILE A 193 1.73 19.23 -46.04
N ARG A 194 1.76 18.26 -46.97
CA ARG A 194 0.91 17.06 -46.88
C ARG A 194 1.16 16.26 -45.61
N THR A 195 2.40 16.17 -45.18
CA THR A 195 2.76 15.50 -43.93
C THR A 195 2.18 16.25 -42.75
N VAL A 196 2.34 17.59 -42.67
CA VAL A 196 1.75 18.42 -41.60
C VAL A 196 0.23 18.27 -41.55
N HIS A 197 -0.44 18.36 -42.72
CA HIS A 197 -1.89 18.17 -42.84
C HIS A 197 -2.34 16.80 -42.27
N SER A 198 -1.69 15.72 -42.72
CA SER A 198 -1.99 14.36 -42.24
C SER A 198 -1.76 14.20 -40.74
N MET A 199 -0.67 14.75 -40.21
CA MET A 199 -0.38 14.70 -38.76
C MET A 199 -1.40 15.51 -37.95
N THR A 200 -1.83 16.67 -38.47
CA THR A 200 -2.85 17.50 -37.78
C THR A 200 -4.19 16.80 -37.71
N LEU A 201 -4.63 16.13 -38.80
CA LEU A 201 -5.84 15.29 -38.78
C LEU A 201 -5.74 14.18 -37.74
N ARG A 202 -4.60 13.52 -37.64
CA ARG A 202 -4.36 12.46 -36.69
C ARG A 202 -4.40 12.95 -35.25
N ILE A 203 -3.84 14.13 -34.94
CA ILE A 203 -3.93 14.74 -33.63
C ILE A 203 -5.39 15.11 -33.29
N ASN A 204 -6.13 15.65 -34.29
CA ASN A 204 -7.53 15.98 -34.10
C ASN A 204 -8.39 14.73 -33.73
N GLU A 205 -8.17 13.59 -34.40
CA GLU A 205 -8.82 12.33 -34.04
C GLU A 205 -8.51 11.91 -32.60
N ILE A 206 -7.24 12.01 -32.19
CA ILE A 206 -6.85 11.69 -30.80
C ILE A 206 -7.58 12.59 -29.80
N MET A 207 -7.65 13.90 -30.10
CA MET A 207 -8.35 14.87 -29.26
C MET A 207 -9.86 14.59 -29.17
N GLN A 208 -10.48 14.16 -30.27
CA GLN A 208 -11.90 13.78 -30.26
C GLN A 208 -12.16 12.55 -29.41
N ARG A 209 -11.34 11.50 -29.54
CA ARG A 209 -11.43 10.28 -28.72
C ARG A 209 -11.25 10.60 -27.24
N PHE A 210 -10.28 11.47 -26.92
CA PHE A 210 -10.07 11.90 -25.54
C PHE A 210 -11.28 12.66 -24.99
N SER A 211 -11.93 13.48 -25.80
CA SER A 211 -13.14 14.22 -25.43
C SER A 211 -14.33 13.31 -25.17
N SER A 212 -14.51 12.27 -25.97
CA SER A 212 -15.58 11.28 -25.76
C SER A 212 -15.39 10.53 -24.46
N LEU A 213 -14.17 10.06 -24.19
CA LEU A 213 -13.84 9.37 -22.95
C LEU A 213 -14.06 10.26 -21.72
N ALA A 214 -13.65 11.53 -21.78
CA ALA A 214 -13.87 12.47 -20.69
C ALA A 214 -15.36 12.75 -20.42
N SER A 215 -16.20 12.74 -21.45
CA SER A 215 -17.67 12.89 -21.31
C SER A 215 -18.31 11.62 -20.72
N GLU A 216 -17.85 10.44 -21.09
CA GLU A 216 -18.33 9.16 -20.53
C GLU A 216 -18.01 9.05 -19.04
N ILE A 217 -16.78 9.42 -18.64
CA ILE A 217 -16.37 9.42 -17.23
C ILE A 217 -17.26 10.35 -16.41
N ARG A 218 -17.51 11.58 -16.88
CA ARG A 218 -18.40 12.53 -16.19
C ARG A 218 -19.84 12.04 -16.09
N ALA A 219 -20.35 11.38 -17.12
CA ALA A 219 -21.69 10.79 -17.11
C ALA A 219 -21.79 9.67 -16.07
N ALA A 220 -20.77 8.82 -15.96
CA ALA A 220 -20.70 7.76 -14.97
C ALA A 220 -20.61 8.30 -13.53
N GLU A 221 -19.83 9.37 -13.30
CA GLU A 221 -19.73 10.02 -11.99
C GLU A 221 -21.06 10.62 -11.55
N ASN A 222 -21.78 11.29 -12.45
CA ASN A 222 -23.09 11.89 -12.15
C ASN A 222 -24.15 10.81 -11.83
N THR A 223 -24.11 9.67 -12.52
CA THR A 223 -25.02 8.54 -12.24
C THR A 223 -24.75 7.93 -10.87
N SER A 224 -23.48 7.76 -10.51
CA SER A 224 -23.08 7.22 -9.20
C SER A 224 -23.43 8.17 -8.03
N GLN A 225 -23.40 9.47 -8.24
CA GLN A 225 -23.81 10.46 -7.23
C GLN A 225 -25.33 10.46 -7.04
N ALA A 226 -26.10 10.36 -8.12
CA ALA A 226 -27.56 10.29 -8.07
C ALA A 226 -28.07 9.03 -7.32
N GLU A 227 -27.43 7.88 -7.54
CA GLU A 227 -27.77 6.63 -6.82
C GLU A 227 -27.44 6.70 -5.32
N THR A 228 -26.43 7.50 -4.94
CA THR A 228 -26.05 7.67 -3.53
C THR A 228 -27.01 8.61 -2.79
N GLU A 229 -27.64 9.56 -3.47
CA GLU A 229 -28.58 10.53 -2.91
C GLU A 229 -30.01 9.97 -2.77
N GLU A 230 -30.38 8.96 -3.59
CA GLU A 230 -31.68 8.30 -3.54
C GLU A 230 -31.80 7.16 -2.52
N ALA A 231 -30.77 6.83 -1.75
CA ALA A 231 -30.87 5.85 -0.69
C ALA A 231 -31.85 6.32 0.40
N PRO A 232 -33.02 5.70 0.60
CA PRO A 232 -34.03 6.20 1.52
C PRO A 232 -33.52 6.13 2.96
N VAL A 233 -33.49 7.28 3.64
CA VAL A 233 -33.38 7.35 5.09
C VAL A 233 -34.60 6.66 5.68
N GLY A 234 -34.46 5.38 5.98
CA GLY A 234 -35.49 4.58 6.64
C GLY A 234 -35.83 5.18 7.99
N LEU A 235 -36.93 5.90 8.05
CA LEU A 235 -37.60 6.35 9.26
C LEU A 235 -38.03 5.12 10.06
N SER A 236 -37.21 4.76 11.05
CA SER A 236 -37.61 3.83 12.10
C SER A 236 -38.45 4.59 13.11
N THR A 237 -39.74 4.73 12.83
CA THR A 237 -40.74 5.01 13.86
C THR A 237 -41.05 3.73 14.58
N ARG A 238 -40.58 3.56 15.80
CA ARG A 238 -41.09 2.59 16.76
C ARG A 238 -41.91 3.32 17.82
N ASN A 239 -43.15 2.96 17.81
CA ASN A 239 -44.12 3.08 18.89
C ASN A 239 -43.70 2.21 20.08
#